data_44e7eed2318e60f2fb7e49bed520bc78
#
_entry.id   44e7eed2318e60f2fb7e49bed520bc78
#
_cell.length_a   1.000
_cell.length_b   1.000
_cell.length_c   1.000
_cell.angle_alpha   90.00
_cell.angle_beta   90.00
_cell.angle_gamma   90.00
#
_symmetry.space_group_name_H-M   'P 1'
#
loop_
_entity.id
_entity.type
_entity.pdbx_description
1 polymer ?
#
loop_
_entity_poly.entity_id
_entity_poly.type
_entity_poly.pdbx_seq_one_letter_code
_entity_poly.pdbx_strand_id
1 'polypeptide(L)'
;ISTETLINIADPYDGFSRNLPSSLFLLPIIAELGFPILSHGVLSVGPKYGCTHNQTLKEIGYDTDNSLNQIAERLESNKIGWAYADQSVFNPKLFSLMSLRKKIIKRPVITTVEVLVKPICSKHDEFFTGFVHKPYPPIYLELSRNAKFNTATVIRGTEGGIIPSLRQTGKVHFYNDAT
;
A
#
# COMPACT_ATOMS: atom_id res chain seq x y z
N ILE A 1 15.54 7.12 -2.51
CA ILE A 1 16.02 6.68 -3.84
C ILE A 1 16.15 7.85 -4.78
N SER A 2 16.97 7.69 -5.82
CA SER A 2 17.30 8.73 -6.80
C SER A 2 16.29 8.87 -7.95
N THR A 3 15.31 8.00 -8.02
CA THR A 3 14.27 8.03 -9.07
C THR A 3 13.44 9.29 -9.02
N GLU A 4 12.98 9.77 -10.18
CA GLU A 4 12.13 10.98 -10.27
C GLU A 4 10.79 10.75 -9.60
N THR A 5 10.15 9.61 -9.85
CA THR A 5 8.83 9.28 -9.31
C THR A 5 8.86 7.90 -8.65
N LEU A 6 8.12 7.73 -7.57
CA LEU A 6 7.82 6.45 -6.95
C LEU A 6 6.32 6.32 -6.71
N ILE A 7 5.73 5.27 -7.24
CA ILE A 7 4.34 4.92 -6.98
C ILE A 7 4.26 4.07 -5.72
N ASN A 8 3.54 4.56 -4.71
CA ASN A 8 3.26 3.84 -3.47
C ASN A 8 1.83 3.32 -3.50
N ILE A 9 1.65 2.02 -3.42
CA ILE A 9 0.33 1.42 -3.29
C ILE A 9 0.16 0.77 -1.92
N ALA A 10 -1.00 1.00 -1.31
CA ALA A 10 -1.34 0.38 -0.05
C ALA A 10 -2.79 -0.12 -0.06
N ASP A 11 -2.93 -1.42 -0.15
CA ASP A 11 -4.16 -2.13 0.10
C ASP A 11 -4.44 -2.26 1.61
N PRO A 12 -5.68 -2.60 2.02
CA PRO A 12 -5.99 -2.81 3.42
C PRO A 12 -5.06 -3.86 4.05
N TYR A 13 -4.36 -3.49 5.10
CA TYR A 13 -3.43 -4.37 5.80
C TYR A 13 -4.10 -5.62 6.39
N ASP A 14 -5.39 -5.54 6.71
CA ASP A 14 -6.16 -6.70 7.17
C ASP A 14 -6.57 -7.67 6.05
N GLY A 15 -6.15 -7.38 4.81
CA GLY A 15 -6.25 -8.27 3.66
C GLY A 15 -7.66 -8.38 3.06
N PHE A 16 -7.83 -9.36 2.21
CA PHE A 16 -9.05 -9.63 1.44
C PHE A 16 -9.68 -10.94 1.91
N SER A 17 -10.98 -10.93 2.18
CA SER A 17 -11.72 -12.11 2.68
C SER A 17 -12.48 -12.86 1.57
N ARG A 18 -12.79 -12.16 0.47
CA ARG A 18 -13.63 -12.68 -0.62
C ARG A 18 -12.92 -12.68 -1.97
N ASN A 19 -11.85 -11.94 -2.09
CA ASN A 19 -11.10 -11.76 -3.33
C ASN A 19 -9.61 -11.98 -3.08
N LEU A 20 -8.87 -12.25 -4.15
CA LEU A 20 -7.41 -12.21 -4.10
C LEU A 20 -6.94 -10.76 -4.09
N PRO A 21 -5.79 -10.45 -3.48
CA PRO A 21 -5.16 -9.13 -3.53
C PRO A 21 -4.57 -8.85 -4.93
N SER A 22 -5.45 -8.70 -5.92
CA SER A 22 -5.07 -8.63 -7.35
C SER A 22 -4.26 -7.39 -7.72
N SER A 23 -4.27 -6.35 -6.90
CA SER A 23 -3.38 -5.19 -7.01
C SER A 23 -1.89 -5.55 -6.97
N LEU A 24 -1.55 -6.70 -6.39
CA LEU A 24 -0.18 -7.22 -6.40
C LEU A 24 0.37 -7.39 -7.82
N PHE A 25 -0.48 -7.77 -8.78
CA PHE A 25 -0.08 -7.94 -10.19
C PHE A 25 0.20 -6.62 -10.91
N LEU A 26 -0.21 -5.48 -10.35
CA LEU A 26 0.15 -4.17 -10.87
C LEU A 26 1.64 -3.86 -10.70
N LEU A 27 2.30 -4.44 -9.69
CA LEU A 27 3.71 -4.14 -9.41
C LEU A 27 4.62 -4.41 -10.62
N PRO A 28 4.70 -5.64 -11.15
CA PRO A 28 5.54 -5.89 -12.31
C PRO A 28 5.04 -5.18 -13.58
N ILE A 29 3.71 -5.00 -13.75
CA ILE A 29 3.17 -4.36 -14.95
C ILE A 29 3.55 -2.87 -14.99
N ILE A 30 3.41 -2.15 -13.89
CA ILE A 30 3.73 -0.71 -13.82
C ILE A 30 5.24 -0.51 -13.89
N ALA A 31 6.02 -1.39 -13.27
CA ALA A 31 7.48 -1.36 -13.37
C ALA A 31 7.95 -1.55 -14.82
N GLU A 32 7.35 -2.46 -15.57
CA GLU A 32 7.65 -2.68 -17.01
C GLU A 32 7.30 -1.46 -17.86
N LEU A 33 6.33 -0.65 -17.45
CA LEU A 33 6.03 0.64 -18.07
C LEU A 33 7.03 1.76 -17.72
N GLY A 34 8.05 1.46 -16.90
CA GLY A 34 9.11 2.39 -16.51
C GLY A 34 8.84 3.19 -15.25
N PHE A 35 7.80 2.86 -14.47
CA PHE A 35 7.47 3.53 -13.22
C PHE A 35 7.83 2.67 -12.01
N PRO A 36 8.83 3.05 -11.20
CA PRO A 36 9.12 2.35 -9.95
C PRO A 36 7.90 2.33 -9.04
N ILE A 37 7.60 1.14 -8.50
CA ILE A 37 6.39 0.94 -7.69
C ILE A 37 6.67 0.10 -6.45
N LEU A 38 6.16 0.57 -5.32
CA LEU A 38 6.29 -0.04 -4.01
C LEU A 38 4.92 -0.41 -3.45
N SER A 39 4.76 -1.65 -3.01
CA SER A 39 3.68 -2.05 -2.13
C SER A 39 4.20 -2.31 -0.72
N HIS A 40 3.36 -2.12 0.27
CA HIS A 40 3.72 -2.42 1.66
C HIS A 40 2.53 -2.97 2.45
N GLY A 41 2.82 -3.65 3.54
CA GLY A 41 1.78 -4.27 4.36
C GLY A 41 2.37 -5.11 5.49
N VAL A 42 1.63 -6.13 5.90
CA VAL A 42 2.00 -7.08 6.95
C VAL A 42 1.59 -8.50 6.56
N LEU A 43 2.20 -9.49 7.23
CA LEU A 43 1.81 -10.88 7.02
C LEU A 43 0.33 -11.12 7.34
N SER A 44 -0.15 -10.62 8.48
CA SER A 44 -1.56 -10.82 8.90
C SER A 44 -1.92 -9.87 10.04
N VAL A 45 -3.11 -9.27 9.97
CA VAL A 45 -3.66 -8.42 11.02
C VAL A 45 -5.19 -8.44 11.01
N GLY A 46 -5.78 -8.22 12.20
CA GLY A 46 -7.23 -8.04 12.34
C GLY A 46 -7.74 -6.66 11.87
N PRO A 47 -9.07 -6.55 11.68
CA PRO A 47 -10.08 -7.54 12.10
C PRO A 47 -10.37 -8.65 11.08
N LYS A 48 -10.07 -8.47 9.78
CA LYS A 48 -10.47 -9.47 8.77
C LYS A 48 -9.58 -10.71 8.76
N TYR A 49 -8.27 -10.57 9.04
CA TYR A 49 -7.29 -11.65 8.86
C TYR A 49 -7.38 -12.29 7.46
N GLY A 50 -7.62 -11.48 6.46
CA GLY A 50 -7.76 -11.90 5.07
C GLY A 50 -6.42 -12.14 4.38
N CYS A 51 -6.50 -12.56 3.11
CA CYS A 51 -5.33 -12.75 2.27
C CYS A 51 -4.63 -11.40 2.00
N THR A 52 -3.34 -11.32 2.30
CA THR A 52 -2.51 -10.11 2.14
C THR A 52 -1.53 -10.24 0.98
N HIS A 53 -0.93 -9.13 0.55
CA HIS A 53 0.19 -9.14 -0.39
C HIS A 53 1.36 -9.97 0.13
N ASN A 54 1.69 -9.84 1.43
CA ASN A 54 2.78 -10.60 2.05
C ASN A 54 2.56 -12.11 1.91
N GLN A 55 1.38 -12.61 2.28
CA GLN A 55 1.06 -14.05 2.17
C GLN A 55 1.17 -14.54 0.72
N THR A 56 0.58 -13.80 -0.22
CA THR A 56 0.62 -14.17 -1.64
C THR A 56 2.05 -14.18 -2.18
N LEU A 57 2.86 -13.20 -1.81
CA LEU A 57 4.28 -13.12 -2.21
C LEU A 57 5.09 -14.29 -1.66
N LYS A 58 4.89 -14.65 -0.39
CA LYS A 58 5.57 -15.82 0.22
C LYS A 58 5.22 -17.13 -0.47
N GLU A 59 3.95 -17.31 -0.84
CA GLU A 59 3.50 -18.53 -1.56
C GLU A 59 4.15 -18.68 -2.95
N ILE A 60 4.47 -17.58 -3.62
CA ILE A 60 5.19 -17.61 -4.90
C ILE A 60 6.73 -17.56 -4.75
N GLY A 61 7.25 -17.66 -3.53
CA GLY A 61 8.68 -17.71 -3.25
C GLY A 61 9.39 -16.36 -3.25
N TYR A 62 8.64 -15.23 -3.15
CA TYR A 62 9.24 -13.90 -3.00
C TYR A 62 9.67 -13.69 -1.54
N ASP A 63 10.90 -13.21 -1.36
CA ASP A 63 11.39 -12.80 -0.04
C ASP A 63 10.72 -11.50 0.41
N THR A 64 9.88 -11.57 1.43
CA THR A 64 9.17 -10.41 1.99
C THR A 64 9.94 -9.70 3.11
N ASP A 65 11.05 -10.27 3.57
CA ASP A 65 11.81 -9.77 4.72
C ASP A 65 13.00 -8.88 4.29
N ASN A 66 12.91 -8.33 3.05
CA ASN A 66 13.93 -7.45 2.49
C ASN A 66 14.12 -6.20 3.35
N SER A 67 15.39 -5.85 3.59
CA SER A 67 15.79 -4.58 4.20
C SER A 67 15.44 -3.38 3.30
N LEU A 68 15.38 -2.17 3.88
CA LEU A 68 15.14 -0.95 3.10
C LEU A 68 16.18 -0.73 2.00
N ASN A 69 17.44 -1.12 2.20
CA ASN A 69 18.48 -1.03 1.18
C ASN A 69 18.20 -1.96 0.00
N GLN A 70 17.85 -3.23 0.26
CA GLN A 70 17.47 -4.18 -0.78
C GLN A 70 16.24 -3.74 -1.56
N ILE A 71 15.26 -3.15 -0.86
CA ILE A 71 14.06 -2.56 -1.48
C ILE A 71 14.46 -1.40 -2.39
N ALA A 72 15.33 -0.50 -1.94
CA ALA A 72 15.83 0.62 -2.73
C ALA A 72 16.56 0.14 -4.00
N GLU A 73 17.48 -0.81 -3.87
CA GLU A 73 18.20 -1.41 -5.01
C GLU A 73 17.24 -2.01 -6.04
N ARG A 74 16.19 -2.70 -5.60
CA ARG A 74 15.17 -3.26 -6.50
C ARG A 74 14.38 -2.19 -7.24
N LEU A 75 13.99 -1.12 -6.55
CA LEU A 75 13.24 0.01 -7.13
C LEU A 75 14.07 0.80 -8.15
N GLU A 76 15.38 0.94 -7.93
CA GLU A 76 16.31 1.62 -8.83
C GLU A 76 16.81 0.72 -9.97
N SER A 77 16.49 -0.58 -9.93
CA SER A 77 16.88 -1.53 -10.97
C SER A 77 16.03 -1.36 -12.23
N ASN A 78 16.69 -1.08 -13.35
CA ASN A 78 16.03 -1.04 -14.67
C ASN A 78 15.43 -2.40 -15.12
N LYS A 79 15.74 -3.48 -14.42
CA LYS A 79 15.23 -4.83 -14.73
C LYS A 79 14.08 -5.26 -13.84
N ILE A 80 13.97 -4.67 -12.65
CA ILE A 80 12.98 -5.07 -11.64
C ILE A 80 11.94 -3.97 -11.45
N GLY A 81 12.35 -2.80 -10.94
CA GLY A 81 11.53 -1.60 -10.79
C GLY A 81 10.37 -1.72 -9.78
N TRP A 82 10.23 -2.85 -9.09
CA TRP A 82 9.17 -3.03 -8.08
C TRP A 82 9.66 -3.74 -6.83
N ALA A 83 8.99 -3.46 -5.71
CA ALA A 83 9.30 -4.10 -4.44
C ALA A 83 8.08 -4.19 -3.52
N TYR A 84 8.22 -5.01 -2.48
CA TYR A 84 7.31 -5.08 -1.34
C TYR A 84 8.08 -4.78 -0.06
N ALA A 85 7.49 -4.00 0.85
CA ALA A 85 8.05 -3.68 2.16
C ALA A 85 7.14 -4.23 3.29
N ASP A 86 7.68 -5.09 4.14
CA ASP A 86 6.96 -5.56 5.32
C ASP A 86 7.08 -4.57 6.48
N GLN A 87 5.96 -4.24 7.12
CA GLN A 87 5.94 -3.27 8.23
C GLN A 87 6.81 -3.71 9.41
N SER A 88 6.96 -5.00 9.64
CA SER A 88 7.83 -5.49 10.73
C SER A 88 9.29 -5.12 10.52
N VAL A 89 9.71 -4.96 9.27
CA VAL A 89 11.07 -4.57 8.88
C VAL A 89 11.21 -3.05 8.83
N PHE A 90 10.34 -2.36 8.07
CA PHE A 90 10.52 -0.92 7.87
C PHE A 90 10.01 -0.05 9.02
N ASN A 91 9.06 -0.52 9.82
CA ASN A 91 8.53 0.21 10.96
C ASN A 91 8.21 -0.71 12.16
N PRO A 92 9.23 -1.31 12.81
CA PRO A 92 9.03 -2.25 13.90
C PRO A 92 8.31 -1.65 15.11
N LYS A 93 8.42 -0.33 15.33
CA LYS A 93 7.69 0.36 16.41
C LYS A 93 6.18 0.36 16.16
N LEU A 94 5.75 0.67 14.94
CA LEU A 94 4.34 0.62 14.57
C LEU A 94 3.83 -0.82 14.57
N PHE A 95 4.64 -1.76 14.04
CA PHE A 95 4.35 -3.18 14.05
C PHE A 95 4.17 -3.73 15.47
N SER A 96 4.93 -3.26 16.46
CA SER A 96 4.81 -3.72 17.86
C SER A 96 3.43 -3.46 18.49
N LEU A 97 2.63 -2.54 17.90
CA LEU A 97 1.24 -2.28 18.31
C LEU A 97 0.26 -3.38 17.91
N MET A 98 0.71 -4.40 17.17
CA MET A 98 -0.14 -5.55 16.76
C MET A 98 -0.76 -6.28 17.95
N SER A 99 -0.04 -6.41 19.06
CA SER A 99 -0.55 -7.02 20.30
C SER A 99 -1.71 -6.22 20.90
N LEU A 100 -1.61 -4.89 20.86
CA LEU A 100 -2.68 -3.98 21.29
C LEU A 100 -3.90 -4.09 20.34
N ARG A 101 -3.67 -4.11 19.03
CA ARG A 101 -4.74 -4.25 18.02
C ARG A 101 -5.57 -5.52 18.21
N LYS A 102 -4.93 -6.64 18.56
CA LYS A 102 -5.62 -7.90 18.86
C LYS A 102 -6.59 -7.79 20.05
N LYS A 103 -6.32 -6.88 20.99
CA LYS A 103 -7.20 -6.62 22.15
C LYS A 103 -8.36 -5.68 21.82
N ILE A 104 -8.25 -4.91 20.74
CA ILE A 104 -9.28 -3.99 20.25
C ILE A 104 -10.12 -4.73 19.22
N ILE A 105 -11.36 -5.09 19.57
CA ILE A 105 -12.24 -5.86 18.68
C ILE A 105 -12.69 -5.06 17.46
N LYS A 106 -12.74 -3.73 17.58
CA LYS A 106 -13.15 -2.82 16.49
C LYS A 106 -11.94 -2.34 15.68
N ARG A 107 -12.18 -1.85 14.46
CA ARG A 107 -11.15 -1.19 13.65
C ARG A 107 -10.60 0.03 14.37
N PRO A 108 -9.33 0.06 14.75
CA PRO A 108 -8.70 1.24 15.33
C PRO A 108 -8.28 2.23 14.24
N VAL A 109 -8.03 3.48 14.61
CA VAL A 109 -7.55 4.54 13.70
C VAL A 109 -6.27 4.12 12.96
N ILE A 110 -5.43 3.31 13.59
CA ILE A 110 -4.19 2.80 13.00
C ILE A 110 -4.42 2.12 11.62
N THR A 111 -5.58 1.49 11.39
CA THR A 111 -5.90 0.87 10.08
C THR A 111 -6.02 1.89 8.95
N THR A 112 -6.26 3.15 9.27
CA THR A 112 -6.30 4.26 8.30
C THR A 112 -4.92 4.88 8.11
N VAL A 113 -4.13 4.98 9.20
CA VAL A 113 -2.84 5.70 9.15
C VAL A 113 -1.72 4.82 8.60
N GLU A 114 -1.78 3.51 8.83
CA GLU A 114 -0.70 2.59 8.44
C GLU A 114 -0.47 2.51 6.92
N VAL A 115 -1.51 2.71 6.13
CA VAL A 115 -1.40 2.74 4.66
C VAL A 115 -0.69 3.99 4.13
N LEU A 116 -0.58 5.04 4.95
CA LEU A 116 0.04 6.31 4.60
C LEU A 116 1.53 6.38 4.96
N VAL A 117 2.08 5.32 5.53
CA VAL A 117 3.51 5.27 5.85
C VAL A 117 4.33 5.09 4.58
N LYS A 118 5.37 5.90 4.41
CA LYS A 118 6.31 5.80 3.28
C LYS A 118 7.56 5.05 3.70
N PRO A 119 7.72 3.76 3.33
CA PRO A 119 8.95 3.02 3.62
C PRO A 119 10.17 3.58 2.90
N ILE A 120 9.96 4.04 1.66
CA ILE A 120 10.97 4.64 0.79
C ILE A 120 10.40 5.93 0.20
N CYS A 121 11.24 6.93 -0.01
CA CYS A 121 10.89 8.19 -0.67
C CYS A 121 11.72 8.40 -1.93
N SER A 122 11.12 9.07 -2.91
CA SER A 122 11.75 9.56 -4.13
C SER A 122 11.68 11.10 -4.18
N LYS A 123 12.00 11.70 -5.33
CA LYS A 123 11.76 13.13 -5.53
C LYS A 123 10.28 13.46 -5.62
N HIS A 124 9.48 12.54 -6.19
CA HIS A 124 8.06 12.70 -6.39
C HIS A 124 7.33 11.41 -5.98
N ASP A 125 6.64 11.46 -4.84
CA ASP A 125 5.93 10.30 -4.30
C ASP A 125 4.43 10.37 -4.65
N GLU A 126 3.94 9.35 -5.36
CA GLU A 126 2.53 9.16 -5.67
C GLU A 126 1.91 8.11 -4.75
N PHE A 127 0.71 8.36 -4.27
CA PHE A 127 0.00 7.48 -3.36
C PHE A 127 -1.29 6.95 -3.96
N PHE A 128 -1.46 5.63 -3.91
CA PHE A 128 -2.69 4.95 -4.31
C PHE A 128 -3.21 4.10 -3.17
N THR A 129 -4.47 4.33 -2.79
CA THR A 129 -5.16 3.48 -1.80
C THR A 129 -6.63 3.33 -2.17
N GLY A 130 -7.28 2.36 -1.53
CA GLY A 130 -8.68 2.10 -1.73
C GLY A 130 -9.56 2.53 -0.56
N PHE A 131 -10.86 2.63 -0.80
CA PHE A 131 -11.86 2.87 0.24
C PHE A 131 -13.15 2.08 0.00
N VAL A 132 -13.91 1.88 1.08
CA VAL A 132 -15.26 1.29 1.06
C VAL A 132 -16.31 2.33 1.45
N HIS A 133 -16.10 3.05 2.53
CA HIS A 133 -17.09 3.93 3.13
C HIS A 133 -16.95 5.38 2.62
N LYS A 134 -18.08 5.98 2.24
CA LYS A 134 -18.17 7.33 1.63
C LYS A 134 -17.42 8.46 2.36
N PRO A 135 -17.31 8.51 3.69
CA PRO A 135 -16.59 9.59 4.38
C PRO A 135 -15.07 9.57 4.24
N TYR A 136 -14.48 8.44 3.82
CA TYR A 136 -13.02 8.25 3.86
C TYR A 136 -12.21 8.99 2.79
N PRO A 137 -12.68 9.16 1.54
CA PRO A 137 -11.84 9.80 0.52
C PRO A 137 -11.26 11.15 0.91
N PRO A 138 -12.03 12.14 1.41
CA PRO A 138 -11.47 13.42 1.83
C PRO A 138 -10.47 13.27 2.99
N ILE A 139 -10.70 12.32 3.90
CA ILE A 139 -9.79 12.03 5.01
C ILE A 139 -8.45 11.50 4.46
N TYR A 140 -8.49 10.53 3.56
CA TYR A 140 -7.26 9.99 2.94
C TYR A 140 -6.48 11.04 2.16
N LEU A 141 -7.17 11.88 1.38
CA LEU A 141 -6.52 12.97 0.64
C LEU A 141 -5.84 13.98 1.57
N GLU A 142 -6.50 14.36 2.65
CA GLU A 142 -5.91 15.27 3.66
C GLU A 142 -4.72 14.64 4.37
N LEU A 143 -4.86 13.40 4.82
CA LEU A 143 -3.78 12.67 5.51
C LEU A 143 -2.60 12.42 4.58
N SER A 144 -2.81 12.15 3.29
CA SER A 144 -1.72 11.95 2.33
C SER A 144 -0.94 13.24 2.07
N ARG A 145 -1.60 14.41 2.04
CA ARG A 145 -0.90 15.71 2.02
C ARG A 145 -0.03 15.91 3.26
N ASN A 146 -0.59 15.61 4.44
CA ASN A 146 0.17 15.68 5.69
C ASN A 146 1.36 14.71 5.72
N ALA A 147 1.22 13.55 5.09
CA ALA A 147 2.30 12.57 4.89
C ALA A 147 3.29 12.96 3.77
N LYS A 148 3.12 14.13 3.15
CA LYS A 148 4.00 14.68 2.11
C LYS A 148 4.06 13.83 0.83
N PHE A 149 2.94 13.26 0.42
CA PHE A 149 2.80 12.76 -0.95
C PHE A 149 2.53 13.94 -1.89
N ASN A 150 3.13 13.90 -3.07
CA ASN A 150 2.94 14.93 -4.11
C ASN A 150 1.59 14.76 -4.80
N THR A 151 1.19 13.52 -5.02
CA THR A 151 -0.13 13.17 -5.55
C THR A 151 -0.78 12.08 -4.72
N ALA A 152 -2.09 12.03 -4.69
CA ALA A 152 -2.81 10.90 -4.12
C ALA A 152 -4.06 10.57 -4.92
N THR A 153 -4.29 9.29 -5.10
CA THR A 153 -5.47 8.72 -5.77
C THR A 153 -6.15 7.73 -4.84
N VAL A 154 -7.40 8.00 -4.51
CA VAL A 154 -8.22 7.19 -3.59
C VAL A 154 -9.37 6.56 -4.37
N ILE A 155 -9.39 5.25 -4.49
CA ILE A 155 -10.24 4.49 -5.40
C ILE A 155 -11.32 3.73 -4.63
N ARG A 156 -12.57 3.76 -5.09
CA ARG A 156 -13.60 2.88 -4.56
C ARG A 156 -13.38 1.46 -5.08
N GLY A 157 -12.53 0.73 -4.39
CA GLY A 157 -12.15 -0.62 -4.80
C GLY A 157 -12.85 -1.74 -4.04
N THR A 158 -12.63 -2.94 -4.52
CA THR A 158 -13.15 -4.17 -3.93
C THR A 158 -12.54 -4.37 -2.55
N GLU A 159 -13.37 -4.57 -1.55
CA GLU A 159 -12.99 -4.74 -0.13
C GLU A 159 -12.09 -3.61 0.44
N GLY A 160 -12.05 -2.47 -0.22
CA GLY A 160 -11.22 -1.34 0.17
C GLY A 160 -9.81 -1.33 -0.44
N GLY A 161 -9.51 -2.24 -1.34
CA GLY A 161 -8.29 -2.20 -2.15
C GLY A 161 -8.38 -1.22 -3.32
N ILE A 162 -7.30 -1.10 -4.08
CA ILE A 162 -7.21 -0.15 -5.20
C ILE A 162 -7.86 -0.64 -6.49
N ILE A 163 -8.20 -1.92 -6.60
CA ILE A 163 -8.83 -2.47 -7.81
C ILE A 163 -10.35 -2.25 -7.77
N PRO A 164 -10.92 -1.47 -8.71
CA PRO A 164 -12.34 -1.21 -8.74
C PRO A 164 -13.14 -2.47 -9.14
N SER A 165 -14.38 -2.52 -8.69
CA SER A 165 -15.30 -3.59 -9.09
C SER A 165 -15.75 -3.38 -10.53
N LEU A 166 -15.72 -4.43 -11.35
CA LEU A 166 -16.27 -4.41 -12.71
C LEU A 166 -17.81 -4.44 -12.73
N ARG A 167 -18.45 -4.66 -11.59
CA ARG A 167 -19.91 -4.82 -11.49
C ARG A 167 -20.65 -3.50 -11.22
N GLN A 168 -19.95 -2.44 -10.91
CA GLN A 168 -20.53 -1.13 -10.59
C GLN A 168 -19.58 0.00 -10.94
N THR A 169 -20.13 1.18 -11.17
CA THR A 169 -19.33 2.40 -11.39
C THR A 169 -18.46 2.69 -10.17
N GLY A 170 -17.17 2.73 -10.36
CA GLY A 170 -16.21 3.17 -9.35
C GLY A 170 -16.16 4.70 -9.24
N LYS A 171 -15.77 5.20 -8.07
CA LYS A 171 -15.42 6.61 -7.86
C LYS A 171 -13.94 6.71 -7.57
N VAL A 172 -13.29 7.67 -8.19
CA VAL A 172 -11.89 8.02 -7.96
C VAL A 172 -11.85 9.45 -7.43
N HIS A 173 -11.13 9.65 -6.35
CA HIS A 173 -10.85 10.96 -5.78
C HIS A 173 -9.33 11.15 -5.83
N PHE A 174 -8.88 12.32 -6.24
CA PHE A 174 -7.44 12.57 -6.38
C PHE A 174 -7.11 14.04 -6.13
N TYR A 175 -5.84 14.30 -5.82
CA TYR A 175 -5.21 15.60 -5.94
C TYR A 175 -3.84 15.45 -6.62
N ASN A 176 -3.39 16.56 -7.19
CA ASN A 176 -2.05 16.69 -7.74
C ASN A 176 -1.49 18.04 -7.27
N ASP A 177 -0.58 18.00 -6.31
CA ASP A 177 0.13 19.17 -5.78
C ASP A 177 1.57 19.24 -6.36
N ALA A 178 1.81 18.54 -7.49
CA ALA A 178 3.06 18.56 -8.21
C ALA A 178 3.18 19.86 -9.04
N THR A 179 3.64 20.91 -8.40
CA THR A 179 4.04 22.20 -9.04
C THR A 179 5.46 22.56 -8.64
#